data_5c5afa0826c2cf45cca903d7e353868d
#
_entry.id   5c5afa0826c2cf45cca903d7e353868d
#
_cell.length_a   1.000
_cell.length_b   1.000
_cell.length_c   1.000
_cell.angle_alpha   90.00
_cell.angle_beta   90.00
_cell.angle_gamma   90.00
#
_symmetry.space_group_name_H-M   'P 1'
#
loop_
_entity.id
_entity.type
_entity.pdbx_description
1 polymer ?
#
loop_
_entity_poly.entity_id
_entity_poly.type
_entity_poly.pdbx_seq_one_letter_code
_entity_poly.pdbx_strand_id
1 'polypeptide(L)'
;DLNDLLSKNRRLETHFQAILKNKTRAVRAMLDGMGRADALHIDSRELEATATSMVVVLTYWLSFEYVRDPRRALEPESAQAALLRGANHVLNLLMPYLESGQRAHLLELVGAYAAVPG
;
A
#
# COMPACT_ATOMS: atom_id res chain seq x y z
N ASP A 1 26.66 -21.86 -14.06
CA ASP A 1 26.90 -21.39 -15.41
C ASP A 1 25.93 -20.26 -15.77
N LEU A 2 26.12 -19.60 -16.90
CA LEU A 2 25.33 -18.45 -17.35
C LEU A 2 23.85 -18.84 -17.55
N ASN A 3 23.58 -20.01 -18.12
CA ASN A 3 22.21 -20.48 -18.35
C ASN A 3 21.45 -20.68 -17.03
N ASP A 4 22.11 -21.22 -16.01
CA ASP A 4 21.51 -21.38 -14.69
C ASP A 4 21.21 -20.03 -14.05
N LEU A 5 22.13 -19.07 -14.18
CA LEU A 5 21.96 -17.72 -13.65
C LEU A 5 20.78 -17.00 -14.30
N LEU A 6 20.66 -17.05 -15.62
CA LEU A 6 19.55 -16.47 -16.37
C LEU A 6 18.22 -17.12 -16.00
N SER A 7 18.21 -18.45 -15.81
CA SER A 7 17.02 -19.18 -15.39
C SER A 7 16.58 -18.78 -13.98
N LYS A 8 17.52 -18.62 -13.05
CA LYS A 8 17.20 -18.12 -11.69
C LYS A 8 16.62 -16.72 -11.71
N ASN A 9 17.20 -15.82 -12.52
CA ASN A 9 16.70 -14.45 -12.64
C ASN A 9 15.28 -14.42 -13.20
N ARG A 10 14.96 -15.25 -14.19
CA ARG A 10 13.59 -15.35 -14.74
C ARG A 10 12.60 -15.87 -13.71
N ARG A 11 12.99 -16.85 -12.89
CA ARG A 11 12.14 -17.38 -11.81
C ARG A 11 11.86 -16.34 -10.76
N LEU A 12 12.88 -15.56 -10.38
CA LEU A 12 12.71 -14.46 -9.42
C LEU A 12 11.79 -13.40 -9.99
N GLU A 13 11.97 -13.00 -11.24
CA GLU A 13 11.11 -12.02 -11.92
C GLU A 13 9.67 -12.50 -11.93
N THR A 14 9.43 -13.73 -12.33
CA THR A 14 8.09 -14.34 -12.35
C THR A 14 7.48 -14.36 -10.95
N HIS A 15 8.28 -14.69 -9.95
CA HIS A 15 7.84 -14.71 -8.55
C HIS A 15 7.39 -13.32 -8.08
N PHE A 16 8.19 -12.28 -8.33
CA PHE A 16 7.84 -10.92 -7.97
C PHE A 16 6.63 -10.41 -8.72
N GLN A 17 6.50 -10.73 -10.00
CA GLN A 17 5.32 -10.41 -10.80
C GLN A 17 4.07 -11.05 -10.21
N ALA A 18 4.15 -12.31 -9.76
CA ALA A 18 3.04 -13.01 -9.12
C ALA A 18 2.63 -12.34 -7.80
N ILE A 19 3.61 -11.92 -6.98
CA ILE A 19 3.35 -11.21 -5.73
C ILE A 19 2.61 -9.90 -6.01
N LEU A 20 3.08 -9.09 -6.96
CA LEU A 20 2.44 -7.83 -7.33
C LEU A 20 1.03 -8.06 -7.86
N LYS A 21 0.82 -9.08 -8.67
CA LYS A 21 -0.49 -9.43 -9.22
C LYS A 21 -1.46 -9.81 -8.11
N ASN A 22 -1.02 -10.60 -7.14
CA ASN A 22 -1.85 -11.02 -6.00
C ASN A 22 -2.19 -9.83 -5.09
N LYS A 23 -1.25 -8.95 -4.83
CA LYS A 23 -1.49 -7.71 -4.06
C LYS A 23 -2.52 -6.83 -4.77
N THR A 24 -2.37 -6.65 -6.07
CA THR A 24 -3.29 -5.84 -6.88
C THR A 24 -4.69 -6.40 -6.85
N ARG A 25 -4.85 -7.72 -6.99
CA ARG A 25 -6.15 -8.40 -6.89
C ARG A 25 -6.79 -8.18 -5.54
N ALA A 26 -6.03 -8.32 -4.46
CA ALA A 26 -6.53 -8.15 -3.09
C ALA A 26 -7.02 -6.72 -2.86
N VAL A 27 -6.25 -5.73 -3.27
CA VAL A 27 -6.61 -4.31 -3.14
C VAL A 27 -7.86 -4.00 -3.97
N ARG A 28 -7.91 -4.45 -5.22
CA ARG A 28 -9.08 -4.24 -6.09
C ARG A 28 -10.34 -4.88 -5.50
N ALA A 29 -10.23 -6.09 -4.97
CA ALA A 29 -11.36 -6.78 -4.34
C ALA A 29 -11.86 -6.01 -3.12
N MET A 30 -10.96 -5.45 -2.32
CA MET A 30 -11.32 -4.63 -1.16
C MET A 30 -12.07 -3.37 -1.61
N LEU A 31 -11.54 -2.63 -2.58
CA LEU A 31 -12.18 -1.40 -3.08
C LEU A 31 -13.54 -1.69 -3.71
N ASP A 32 -13.64 -2.77 -4.46
CA ASP A 32 -14.88 -3.22 -5.09
C ASP A 32 -15.95 -3.56 -4.02
N GLY A 33 -15.53 -4.27 -2.96
CA GLY A 33 -16.41 -4.58 -1.84
C GLY A 33 -16.88 -3.33 -1.11
N MET A 34 -16.01 -2.35 -0.91
CA MET A 34 -16.38 -1.06 -0.32
C MET A 34 -17.37 -0.30 -1.22
N GLY A 35 -17.20 -0.36 -2.53
CA GLY A 35 -18.14 0.23 -3.49
C GLY A 35 -19.53 -0.40 -3.41
N ARG A 36 -19.58 -1.72 -3.34
CA ARG A 36 -20.85 -2.45 -3.20
C ARG A 36 -21.55 -2.17 -1.86
N ALA A 37 -20.81 -1.83 -0.83
CA ALA A 37 -21.35 -1.49 0.48
C ALA A 37 -21.67 0.02 0.62
N ASP A 38 -21.60 0.78 -0.47
CA ASP A 38 -21.77 2.23 -0.49
C ASP A 38 -20.82 3.02 0.40
N ALA A 39 -19.71 2.41 0.79
CA ALA A 39 -18.67 3.09 1.58
C ALA A 39 -17.71 3.90 0.70
N LEU A 40 -17.66 3.58 -0.60
CA LEU A 40 -16.73 4.17 -1.55
C LEU A 40 -17.47 4.50 -2.86
N HIS A 41 -17.29 5.73 -3.35
CA HIS A 41 -17.84 6.19 -4.61
C HIS A 41 -16.70 6.45 -5.59
N ILE A 42 -16.41 5.46 -6.40
CA ILE A 42 -15.29 5.47 -7.33
C ILE A 42 -15.70 4.78 -8.62
N ASP A 43 -15.37 5.38 -9.77
CA ASP A 43 -15.61 4.71 -11.04
C ASP A 43 -14.55 3.65 -11.32
N SER A 44 -14.77 2.80 -12.32
CA SER A 44 -13.88 1.67 -12.61
C SER A 44 -12.48 2.11 -13.02
N ARG A 45 -12.35 3.24 -13.71
CA ARG A 45 -11.05 3.79 -14.13
C ARG A 45 -10.26 4.32 -12.93
N GLU A 46 -10.93 5.06 -12.07
CA GLU A 46 -10.33 5.57 -10.83
C GLU A 46 -9.96 4.44 -9.88
N LEU A 47 -10.80 3.40 -9.81
CA LEU A 47 -10.53 2.23 -8.99
C LEU A 47 -9.23 1.54 -9.42
N GLU A 48 -9.03 1.34 -10.72
CA GLU A 48 -7.81 0.74 -11.25
C GLU A 48 -6.57 1.58 -10.91
N ALA A 49 -6.64 2.89 -11.12
CA ALA A 49 -5.54 3.80 -10.83
C ALA A 49 -5.23 3.84 -9.33
N THR A 50 -6.25 3.90 -8.50
CA THR A 50 -6.09 3.96 -7.04
C THR A 50 -5.53 2.66 -6.51
N ALA A 51 -6.02 1.52 -6.98
CA ALA A 51 -5.50 0.20 -6.58
C ALA A 51 -4.01 0.07 -6.92
N THR A 52 -3.61 0.48 -8.11
CA THR A 52 -2.21 0.48 -8.53
C THR A 52 -1.36 1.38 -7.62
N SER A 53 -1.82 2.58 -7.34
CA SER A 53 -1.12 3.52 -6.46
C SER A 53 -0.96 2.96 -5.05
N MET A 54 -2.00 2.32 -4.51
CA MET A 54 -1.94 1.67 -3.20
C MET A 54 -0.91 0.54 -3.18
N VAL A 55 -0.86 -0.28 -4.22
CA VAL A 55 0.12 -1.37 -4.32
C VAL A 55 1.54 -0.83 -4.41
N VAL A 56 1.75 0.24 -5.16
CA VAL A 56 3.06 0.91 -5.26
C VAL A 56 3.52 1.39 -3.88
N VAL A 57 2.65 2.08 -3.16
CA VAL A 57 2.99 2.57 -1.81
C VAL A 57 3.28 1.38 -0.87
N LEU A 58 2.40 0.38 -0.83
CA LEU A 58 2.58 -0.79 0.04
C LEU A 58 3.87 -1.56 -0.27
N THR A 59 4.25 -1.63 -1.53
CA THR A 59 5.40 -2.43 -1.97
C THR A 59 6.73 -1.72 -1.72
N TYR A 60 6.78 -0.41 -1.96
CA TYR A 60 8.04 0.34 -1.97
C TYR A 60 8.21 1.28 -0.76
N TRP A 61 7.25 1.31 0.15
CA TRP A 61 7.26 2.25 1.28
C TRP A 61 8.49 2.10 2.17
N LEU A 62 8.86 0.88 2.54
CA LEU A 62 10.02 0.65 3.41
C LEU A 62 11.33 1.05 2.72
N SER A 63 11.43 0.84 1.41
CA SER A 63 12.59 1.31 0.64
C SER A 63 12.67 2.83 0.62
N PHE A 64 11.54 3.49 0.46
CA PHE A 64 11.47 4.95 0.53
C PHE A 64 11.92 5.47 1.90
N GLU A 65 11.44 4.87 2.99
CA GLU A 65 11.82 5.22 4.35
C GLU A 65 13.33 5.02 4.57
N TYR A 66 13.86 3.90 4.09
CA TYR A 66 15.29 3.59 4.22
C TYR A 66 16.16 4.63 3.50
N VAL A 67 15.79 4.99 2.27
CA VAL A 67 16.56 5.98 1.50
C VAL A 67 16.48 7.36 2.14
N ARG A 68 15.31 7.72 2.67
CA ARG A 68 15.10 9.02 3.30
C ARG A 68 15.88 9.16 4.61
N ASP A 69 15.89 8.11 5.43
CA ASP A 69 16.58 8.11 6.72
C ASP A 69 17.12 6.70 7.04
N PRO A 70 18.31 6.34 6.53
CA PRO A 70 18.87 5.00 6.70
C PRO A 70 19.11 4.62 8.17
N ARG A 71 19.51 5.57 9.01
CA ARG A 71 19.81 5.32 10.42
C ARG A 71 18.55 4.93 11.18
N ARG A 72 17.48 5.69 10.97
CA ARG A 72 16.20 5.46 11.61
C ARG A 72 15.59 4.12 11.16
N ALA A 73 15.70 3.78 9.89
CA ALA A 73 15.15 2.55 9.33
C ALA A 73 15.77 1.28 9.93
N LEU A 74 16.99 1.37 10.50
CA LEU A 74 17.66 0.24 11.15
C LEU A 74 17.28 0.06 12.63
N GLU A 75 16.55 0.99 13.22
CA GLU A 75 16.09 0.90 14.60
C GLU A 75 14.84 0.00 14.68
N PRO A 76 14.84 -1.04 15.54
CA PRO A 76 13.72 -1.99 15.61
C PRO A 76 12.36 -1.34 15.91
N GLU A 77 12.36 -0.32 16.76
CA GLU A 77 11.15 0.42 17.15
C GLU A 77 10.58 1.22 15.99
N SER A 78 11.44 1.71 15.09
CA SER A 78 11.03 2.48 13.91
C SER A 78 10.34 1.63 12.87
N ALA A 79 10.59 0.31 12.81
CA ALA A 79 10.02 -0.55 11.78
C ALA A 79 8.49 -0.56 11.84
N GLN A 80 7.91 -0.71 13.04
CA GLN A 80 6.46 -0.67 13.21
C GLN A 80 5.90 0.72 12.90
N ALA A 81 6.55 1.77 13.38
CA ALA A 81 6.14 3.14 13.11
C ALA A 81 6.20 3.46 11.61
N ALA A 82 7.22 2.97 10.91
CA ALA A 82 7.35 3.14 9.46
C ALA A 82 6.19 2.46 8.71
N LEU A 83 5.79 1.25 9.12
CA LEU A 83 4.65 0.55 8.53
C LEU A 83 3.35 1.31 8.76
N LEU A 84 3.14 1.86 9.94
CA LEU A 84 1.95 2.65 10.24
C LEU A 84 1.90 3.95 9.43
N ARG A 85 3.04 4.59 9.20
CA ARG A 85 3.11 5.76 8.31
C ARG A 85 2.73 5.37 6.88
N GLY A 86 3.22 4.22 6.41
CA GLY A 86 2.85 3.68 5.10
C GLY A 86 1.35 3.43 4.99
N ALA A 87 0.76 2.80 6.00
CA ALA A 87 -0.69 2.57 6.07
C ALA A 87 -1.46 3.90 6.02
N ASN A 88 -0.99 4.92 6.71
CA ASN A 88 -1.57 6.26 6.68
C ASN A 88 -1.60 6.83 5.26
N HIS A 89 -0.50 6.72 4.52
CA HIS A 89 -0.43 7.19 3.13
C HIS A 89 -1.37 6.41 2.21
N VAL A 90 -1.47 5.10 2.40
CA VAL A 90 -2.41 4.26 1.63
C VAL A 90 -3.85 4.69 1.88
N LEU A 91 -4.22 4.88 3.15
CA LEU A 91 -5.57 5.30 3.52
C LEU A 91 -5.92 6.69 2.97
N ASN A 92 -4.95 7.60 2.93
CA ASN A 92 -5.15 8.92 2.35
C ASN A 92 -5.48 8.89 0.85
N LEU A 93 -5.05 7.86 0.13
CA LEU A 93 -5.40 7.70 -1.28
C LEU A 93 -6.90 7.45 -1.49
N LEU A 94 -7.58 6.92 -0.47
CA LEU A 94 -9.02 6.63 -0.53
C LEU A 94 -9.90 7.83 -0.15
N MET A 95 -9.34 8.83 0.54
CA MET A 95 -10.11 9.96 1.08
C MET A 95 -11.07 10.61 0.09
N PRO A 96 -10.66 10.94 -1.14
CA PRO A 96 -11.53 11.64 -2.09
C PRO A 96 -12.78 10.84 -2.49
N TYR A 97 -12.74 9.53 -2.32
CA TYR A 97 -13.77 8.61 -2.83
C TYR A 97 -14.70 8.08 -1.74
N LEU A 98 -14.41 8.37 -0.48
CA LEU A 98 -15.17 7.84 0.64
C LEU A 98 -16.50 8.58 0.83
N GLU A 99 -17.54 7.82 1.21
CA GLU A 99 -18.79 8.37 1.70
C GLU A 99 -18.53 9.21 2.95
N SER A 100 -19.35 10.25 3.22
CA SER A 100 -19.10 11.25 4.27
C SER A 100 -18.86 10.66 5.66
N GLY A 101 -19.69 9.71 6.07
CA GLY A 101 -19.55 9.04 7.38
C GLY A 101 -18.28 8.21 7.46
N GLN A 102 -17.96 7.50 6.40
CA GLN A 102 -16.74 6.71 6.33
C GLN A 102 -15.49 7.57 6.28
N ARG A 103 -15.58 8.73 5.62
CA ARG A 103 -14.48 9.69 5.57
C ARG A 103 -14.17 10.24 6.95
N ALA A 104 -15.19 10.61 7.72
CA ALA A 104 -15.01 11.10 9.09
C ALA A 104 -14.35 10.03 9.97
N HIS A 105 -14.81 8.77 9.87
CA HIS A 105 -14.22 7.65 10.60
C HIS A 105 -12.76 7.43 10.21
N LEU A 106 -12.45 7.48 8.92
CA LEU A 106 -11.08 7.30 8.43
C LEU A 106 -10.17 8.43 8.89
N LEU A 107 -10.66 9.67 8.96
CA LEU A 107 -9.89 10.80 9.49
C LEU A 107 -9.48 10.58 10.94
N GLU A 108 -10.34 9.97 11.75
CA GLU A 108 -9.97 9.59 13.12
C GLU A 108 -8.86 8.55 13.15
N LEU A 109 -8.95 7.52 12.30
CA LEU A 109 -7.92 6.48 12.20
C LEU A 109 -6.59 7.05 11.71
N VAL A 110 -6.62 7.91 10.71
CA VAL A 110 -5.43 8.59 10.18
C VAL A 110 -4.78 9.45 11.26
N GLY A 111 -5.56 10.16 12.04
CA GLY A 111 -5.07 10.94 13.18
C GLY A 111 -4.36 10.07 14.22
N ALA A 112 -4.93 8.90 14.52
CA ALA A 112 -4.33 7.94 15.44
C ALA A 112 -2.99 7.40 14.90
N TYR A 113 -2.90 7.08 13.61
CA TYR A 113 -1.66 6.62 12.99
C TYR A 113 -0.61 7.72 12.92
N ALA A 114 -1.01 8.96 12.65
CA ALA A 114 -0.11 10.10 12.60
C ALA A 114 0.50 10.43 13.98
N ALA A 115 -0.19 10.05 15.07
CA ALA A 115 0.28 10.25 16.44
C ALA A 115 1.32 9.21 16.87
N VAL A 116 1.53 8.16 16.08
CA VAL A 116 2.53 7.12 16.40
C VAL A 116 3.93 7.71 16.27
N PRO A 117 4.74 7.69 17.35
CA PRO A 117 6.10 8.18 17.28
C PRO A 117 6.95 7.32 16.35
N GLY A 118 7.83 7.97 15.60
CA GLY A 118 8.65 7.28 14.62
C GLY A 118 9.98 7.92 14.38
#